data_98f9d8cfeeb181a5b8cde206237621fb
#
_entry.id   98f9d8cfeeb181a5b8cde206237621fb
#
_cell.length_a   1.000
_cell.length_b   1.000
_cell.length_c   1.000
_cell.angle_alpha   90.00
_cell.angle_beta   90.00
_cell.angle_gamma   90.00
#
_symmetry.space_group_name_H-M   'P 1'
#
loop_
_entity.id
_entity.type
_entity.pdbx_description
1 polymer ?
#
loop_
_entity_poly.entity_id
_entity_poly.type
_entity_poly.pdbx_seq_one_letter_code
_entity_poly.pdbx_strand_id
1 'polypeptide(L)'
;MAAVKENRLRVLIPQEELEKRVAELAAQIDRDYQGRDLICIGVLKGSVFFMVDLLKRLTVPIAVDFFQASSYGSGGAVRGEVRIRKDTDLPIHGRDVLLIEDIVDTGHTLRTILELLRFRGPRSVRLCALLDKASAREVEVPIDYRGFEIENLFVVGYGLDYDERYRNLPYIGSIEPTKA
;
A
#
# COMPACT_ATOMS: atom_id res chain seq x y z
N MET A 1 -3.72 -34.12 4.53
CA MET A 1 -4.21 -32.90 3.91
C MET A 1 -5.18 -32.24 4.91
N ALA A 2 -4.76 -31.19 5.60
CA ALA A 2 -5.64 -30.48 6.53
C ALA A 2 -6.73 -29.75 5.73
N ALA A 3 -7.99 -30.00 6.07
CA ALA A 3 -9.14 -29.32 5.48
C ALA A 3 -8.97 -27.81 5.66
N VAL A 4 -8.92 -27.08 4.57
CA VAL A 4 -8.97 -25.62 4.57
C VAL A 4 -10.33 -25.25 5.18
N LYS A 5 -10.35 -24.72 6.41
CA LYS A 5 -11.57 -24.13 6.97
C LYS A 5 -12.04 -23.07 5.96
N GLU A 6 -13.26 -23.25 5.44
CA GLU A 6 -13.89 -22.27 4.55
C GLU A 6 -14.12 -20.99 5.34
N ASN A 7 -13.22 -20.05 5.20
CA ASN A 7 -13.43 -18.69 5.72
C ASN A 7 -14.55 -18.05 4.90
N ARG A 8 -15.56 -17.52 5.58
CA ARG A 8 -16.65 -16.81 4.91
C ARG A 8 -16.11 -15.47 4.43
N LEU A 9 -15.99 -15.33 3.11
CA LEU A 9 -15.55 -14.11 2.45
C LEU A 9 -16.76 -13.20 2.21
N ARG A 10 -16.72 -11.98 2.72
CA ARG A 10 -17.72 -10.95 2.45
C ARG A 10 -17.07 -9.85 1.63
N VAL A 11 -17.65 -9.48 0.48
CA VAL A 11 -17.18 -8.35 -0.32
C VAL A 11 -17.39 -7.06 0.48
N LEU A 12 -16.30 -6.31 0.68
CA LEU A 12 -16.30 -5.02 1.38
C LEU A 12 -16.28 -3.86 0.37
N ILE A 13 -15.41 -3.95 -0.64
CA ILE A 13 -15.30 -2.95 -1.71
C ILE A 13 -15.31 -3.72 -3.03
N PRO A 14 -16.35 -3.59 -3.85
CA PRO A 14 -16.45 -4.27 -5.13
C PRO A 14 -15.48 -3.70 -6.16
N GLN A 15 -15.21 -4.47 -7.23
CA GLN A 15 -14.25 -4.13 -8.26
C GLN A 15 -14.54 -2.76 -8.91
N GLU A 16 -15.79 -2.47 -9.20
CA GLU A 16 -16.21 -1.24 -9.87
C GLU A 16 -15.92 0.00 -9.02
N GLU A 17 -16.07 -0.11 -7.70
CA GLU A 17 -15.73 0.98 -6.78
C GLU A 17 -14.20 1.19 -6.70
N LEU A 18 -13.42 0.09 -6.69
CA LEU A 18 -11.96 0.17 -6.76
C LEU A 18 -11.51 0.87 -8.03
N GLU A 19 -12.01 0.44 -9.19
CA GLU A 19 -11.65 1.01 -10.50
C GLU A 19 -11.97 2.51 -10.58
N LYS A 20 -13.15 2.90 -10.10
CA LYS A 20 -13.56 4.30 -10.03
C LYS A 20 -12.62 5.12 -9.13
N ARG A 21 -12.36 4.62 -7.91
CA ARG A 21 -11.52 5.35 -6.96
C ARG A 21 -10.07 5.47 -7.44
N VAL A 22 -9.51 4.43 -8.05
CA VAL A 22 -8.17 4.45 -8.64
C VAL A 22 -8.09 5.49 -9.76
N ALA A 23 -9.12 5.61 -10.60
CA ALA A 23 -9.17 6.64 -11.63
C ALA A 23 -9.22 8.07 -11.04
N GLU A 24 -9.98 8.30 -9.97
CA GLU A 24 -10.02 9.58 -9.26
C GLU A 24 -8.66 9.95 -8.66
N LEU A 25 -7.97 8.98 -8.03
CA LEU A 25 -6.63 9.17 -7.48
C LEU A 25 -5.62 9.51 -8.57
N ALA A 26 -5.64 8.78 -9.70
CA ALA A 26 -4.76 9.06 -10.84
C ALA A 26 -4.96 10.48 -11.36
N ALA A 27 -6.20 10.90 -11.56
CA ALA A 27 -6.52 12.28 -12.01
C ALA A 27 -6.06 13.34 -11.00
N GLN A 28 -6.10 13.07 -9.71
CA GLN A 28 -5.58 13.97 -8.69
C GLN A 28 -4.06 14.07 -8.74
N ILE A 29 -3.38 12.92 -8.86
CA ILE A 29 -1.91 12.86 -8.96
C ILE A 29 -1.42 13.56 -10.24
N ASP A 30 -2.07 13.32 -11.38
CA ASP A 30 -1.73 13.98 -12.64
C ASP A 30 -1.80 15.51 -12.54
N ARG A 31 -2.83 16.06 -11.89
CA ARG A 31 -2.93 17.51 -11.66
C ARG A 31 -1.80 18.05 -10.79
N ASP A 32 -1.46 17.33 -9.71
CA ASP A 32 -0.46 17.77 -8.74
C ASP A 32 0.97 17.69 -9.28
N TYR A 33 1.21 16.77 -10.23
CA TYR A 33 2.54 16.54 -10.82
C TYR A 33 2.64 16.96 -12.29
N GLN A 34 1.71 17.76 -12.79
CA GLN A 34 1.75 18.27 -14.16
C GLN A 34 3.09 18.96 -14.46
N GLY A 35 3.75 18.55 -15.55
CA GLY A 35 5.05 19.08 -15.97
C GLY A 35 6.23 18.61 -15.11
N ARG A 36 6.07 17.54 -14.33
CA ARG A 36 7.12 16.94 -13.50
C ARG A 36 7.29 15.45 -13.80
N ASP A 37 8.54 14.98 -13.64
CA ASP A 37 8.84 13.54 -13.64
C ASP A 37 8.62 12.97 -12.24
N LEU A 38 7.91 11.85 -12.14
CA LEU A 38 7.54 11.20 -10.89
C LEU A 38 8.20 9.83 -10.76
N ILE A 39 8.84 9.55 -9.64
CA ILE A 39 9.28 8.20 -9.29
C ILE A 39 8.19 7.55 -8.42
N CYS A 40 7.57 6.51 -8.96
CA CYS A 40 6.56 5.71 -8.27
C CYS A 40 7.21 4.50 -7.62
N ILE A 41 7.14 4.41 -6.29
CA ILE A 41 7.75 3.31 -5.52
C ILE A 41 6.63 2.50 -4.87
N GLY A 42 6.45 1.24 -5.31
CA GLY A 42 5.49 0.32 -4.71
C GLY A 42 6.09 -0.46 -3.54
N VAL A 43 5.36 -0.56 -2.44
CA VAL A 43 5.77 -1.40 -1.31
C VAL A 43 5.30 -2.84 -1.54
N LEU A 44 6.24 -3.75 -1.75
CA LEU A 44 5.98 -5.16 -2.05
C LEU A 44 5.52 -5.92 -0.80
N LYS A 45 4.61 -6.93 -0.93
CA LYS A 45 4.01 -7.44 -2.20
C LYS A 45 2.61 -6.85 -2.45
N GLY A 46 1.89 -6.43 -1.44
CA GLY A 46 0.46 -6.14 -1.47
C GLY A 46 0.09 -5.01 -2.43
N SER A 47 0.90 -3.97 -2.52
CA SER A 47 0.62 -2.80 -3.36
C SER A 47 0.62 -3.06 -4.86
N VAL A 48 1.11 -4.21 -5.33
CA VAL A 48 1.38 -4.45 -6.78
C VAL A 48 0.14 -4.28 -7.63
N PHE A 49 -1.01 -4.83 -7.24
CA PHE A 49 -2.24 -4.76 -8.02
C PHE A 49 -2.74 -3.31 -8.12
N PHE A 50 -2.83 -2.64 -6.98
CA PHE A 50 -3.21 -1.23 -6.91
C PHE A 50 -2.25 -0.34 -7.71
N MET A 51 -0.95 -0.54 -7.52
CA MET A 51 0.08 0.24 -8.24
C MET A 51 -0.06 0.10 -9.76
N VAL A 52 -0.19 -1.11 -10.28
CA VAL A 52 -0.33 -1.35 -11.72
C VAL A 52 -1.54 -0.64 -12.29
N ASP A 53 -2.70 -0.71 -11.63
CA ASP A 53 -3.91 -0.08 -12.10
C ASP A 53 -3.87 1.45 -11.98
N LEU A 54 -3.21 1.98 -10.95
CA LEU A 54 -2.96 3.42 -10.79
C LEU A 54 -2.04 3.93 -11.90
N LEU A 55 -0.87 3.30 -12.08
CA LEU A 55 0.14 3.75 -13.03
C LEU A 55 -0.35 3.74 -14.49
N LYS A 56 -1.19 2.76 -14.89
CA LYS A 56 -1.79 2.72 -16.22
C LYS A 56 -2.70 3.92 -16.52
N ARG A 57 -3.14 4.65 -15.52
CA ARG A 57 -4.04 5.80 -15.63
C ARG A 57 -3.31 7.14 -15.53
N LEU A 58 -2.04 7.14 -15.07
CA LEU A 58 -1.24 8.36 -15.02
C LEU A 58 -0.81 8.79 -16.43
N THR A 59 -0.83 10.09 -16.67
CA THR A 59 -0.40 10.72 -17.93
C THR A 59 0.93 11.46 -17.79
N VAL A 60 1.35 11.78 -16.56
CA VAL A 60 2.66 12.37 -16.29
C VAL A 60 3.78 11.34 -16.53
N PRO A 61 5.00 11.77 -16.92
CA PRO A 61 6.13 10.86 -17.05
C PRO A 61 6.47 10.18 -15.72
N ILE A 62 6.56 8.85 -15.72
CA ILE A 62 6.85 8.07 -14.52
C ILE A 62 8.06 7.17 -14.70
N ALA A 63 8.80 6.99 -13.61
CA ALA A 63 9.74 5.88 -13.42
C ALA A 63 9.20 4.98 -12.32
N VAL A 64 9.45 3.67 -12.41
CA VAL A 64 8.90 2.67 -11.50
C VAL A 64 10.01 2.00 -10.72
N ASP A 65 9.81 1.86 -9.42
CA ASP A 65 10.69 1.11 -8.53
C ASP A 65 9.89 0.41 -7.43
N PHE A 66 10.54 -0.42 -6.66
CA PHE A 66 9.92 -1.18 -5.58
C PHE A 66 10.74 -1.10 -4.30
N PHE A 67 10.04 -1.11 -3.19
CA PHE A 67 10.60 -1.22 -1.86
C PHE A 67 10.01 -2.45 -1.16
N GLN A 68 10.80 -3.18 -0.39
CA GLN A 68 10.28 -4.27 0.42
C GLN A 68 10.81 -4.18 1.84
N ALA A 69 9.90 -4.05 2.79
CA ALA A 69 10.19 -4.11 4.20
C ALA A 69 9.31 -5.15 4.89
N SER A 70 9.79 -5.70 5.98
CA SER A 70 9.01 -6.56 6.87
C SER A 70 9.17 -6.08 8.30
N SER A 71 8.04 -6.00 9.04
CA SER A 71 8.10 -5.83 10.49
C SER A 71 8.53 -7.13 11.15
N TYR A 72 9.44 -7.06 12.11
CA TYR A 72 9.80 -8.21 12.95
C TYR A 72 8.69 -8.45 13.99
N GLY A 73 7.95 -9.55 13.84
CA GLY A 73 6.86 -9.89 14.76
C GLY A 73 6.65 -11.40 14.89
N SER A 74 7.61 -12.10 15.51
CA SER A 74 7.45 -13.37 16.24
C SER A 74 8.82 -14.01 16.48
N GLY A 75 9.44 -13.70 17.62
CA GLY A 75 10.71 -14.34 18.01
C GLY A 75 11.71 -13.41 18.68
N GLY A 76 11.31 -12.65 19.69
CA GLY A 76 12.25 -12.05 20.66
C GLY A 76 12.98 -10.76 20.23
N ALA A 77 12.67 -10.17 19.08
CA ALA A 77 13.20 -8.87 18.68
C ALA A 77 12.31 -7.71 19.16
N VAL A 78 12.92 -6.53 19.31
CA VAL A 78 12.24 -5.31 19.78
C VAL A 78 11.04 -5.00 18.86
N ARG A 79 9.85 -4.78 19.45
CA ARG A 79 8.64 -4.34 18.71
C ARG A 79 8.98 -3.08 17.93
N GLY A 80 8.81 -3.12 16.60
CA GLY A 80 9.03 -1.95 15.74
C GLY A 80 10.29 -1.99 14.88
N GLU A 81 11.10 -3.04 14.94
CA GLU A 81 12.26 -3.17 14.05
C GLU A 81 11.78 -3.50 12.63
N VAL A 82 12.08 -2.63 11.68
CA VAL A 82 11.76 -2.78 10.26
C VAL A 82 12.98 -3.30 9.52
N ARG A 83 12.90 -4.49 8.94
CA ARG A 83 13.96 -5.06 8.10
C ARG A 83 13.69 -4.74 6.65
N ILE A 84 14.62 -4.03 6.01
CA ILE A 84 14.60 -3.80 4.57
C ILE A 84 15.10 -5.07 3.88
N ARG A 85 14.28 -5.61 2.96
CA ARG A 85 14.60 -6.77 2.12
C ARG A 85 15.01 -6.37 0.71
N LYS A 86 14.35 -5.34 0.15
CA LYS A 86 14.70 -4.68 -1.10
C LYS A 86 14.63 -3.19 -0.91
N ASP A 87 15.70 -2.51 -1.30
CA ASP A 87 15.77 -1.06 -1.37
C ASP A 87 15.53 -0.57 -2.80
N THR A 88 15.31 0.73 -2.98
CA THR A 88 15.16 1.35 -4.29
C THR A 88 16.46 1.31 -5.09
N ASP A 89 16.36 0.99 -6.38
CA ASP A 89 17.49 0.97 -7.30
C ASP A 89 17.69 2.36 -7.95
N LEU A 90 16.61 3.15 -8.08
CA LEU A 90 16.66 4.47 -8.69
C LEU A 90 17.16 5.53 -7.72
N PRO A 91 18.03 6.48 -8.20
CA PRO A 91 18.43 7.63 -7.39
C PRO A 91 17.25 8.60 -7.23
N ILE A 92 16.85 8.85 -5.98
CA ILE A 92 15.69 9.71 -5.66
C ILE A 92 16.08 11.13 -5.24
N HIS A 93 17.36 11.44 -5.06
CA HIS A 93 17.82 12.78 -4.65
C HIS A 93 17.33 13.86 -5.62
N GLY A 94 16.68 14.89 -5.09
CA GLY A 94 16.15 16.00 -5.89
C GLY A 94 14.93 15.65 -6.77
N ARG A 95 14.40 14.41 -6.71
CA ARG A 95 13.27 13.93 -7.51
C ARG A 95 11.97 13.96 -6.70
N ASP A 96 10.84 14.02 -7.40
CA ASP A 96 9.54 13.83 -6.79
C ASP A 96 9.25 12.32 -6.66
N VAL A 97 8.83 11.89 -5.48
CA VAL A 97 8.58 10.48 -5.15
C VAL A 97 7.14 10.29 -4.71
N LEU A 98 6.47 9.30 -5.28
CA LEU A 98 5.18 8.80 -4.85
C LEU A 98 5.36 7.38 -4.29
N LEU A 99 5.22 7.23 -2.96
CA LEU A 99 5.18 5.93 -2.32
C LEU A 99 3.76 5.37 -2.44
N ILE A 100 3.63 4.12 -2.89
CA ILE A 100 2.34 3.47 -3.14
C ILE A 100 2.21 2.26 -2.22
N GLU A 101 1.13 2.22 -1.44
CA GLU A 101 0.84 1.21 -0.44
C GLU A 101 -0.58 0.66 -0.60
N ASP A 102 -0.76 -0.62 -0.32
CA ASP A 102 -2.08 -1.25 -0.31
C ASP A 102 -2.89 -0.87 0.94
N ILE A 103 -2.28 -0.89 2.11
CA ILE A 103 -2.97 -0.61 3.37
C ILE A 103 -2.08 0.07 4.40
N VAL A 104 -2.60 1.10 5.03
CA VAL A 104 -1.99 1.74 6.21
C VAL A 104 -2.72 1.26 7.46
N ASP A 105 -2.07 0.39 8.21
CA ASP A 105 -2.57 -0.18 9.47
C ASP A 105 -2.00 0.59 10.67
N THR A 106 -1.17 0.03 11.53
CA THR A 106 -0.56 0.70 12.69
C THR A 106 0.34 1.89 12.33
N GLY A 107 0.91 1.89 11.13
CA GLY A 107 1.74 2.96 10.58
C GLY A 107 3.25 2.83 10.82
N HIS A 108 3.72 1.95 11.72
CA HIS A 108 5.14 1.86 12.09
C HIS A 108 6.06 1.61 10.89
N THR A 109 5.74 0.62 10.07
CA THR A 109 6.55 0.27 8.88
C THR A 109 6.63 1.43 7.89
N LEU A 110 5.48 2.04 7.58
CA LEU A 110 5.42 3.15 6.64
C LEU A 110 6.13 4.40 7.14
N ARG A 111 6.01 4.70 8.42
CA ARG A 111 6.75 5.81 9.02
C ARG A 111 8.26 5.64 8.82
N THR A 112 8.79 4.44 9.11
CA THR A 112 10.22 4.13 8.91
C THR A 112 10.62 4.25 7.44
N ILE A 113 9.80 3.74 6.50
CA ILE A 113 10.07 3.86 5.06
C ILE A 113 10.08 5.34 4.63
N LEU A 114 9.09 6.13 5.04
CA LEU A 114 9.00 7.55 4.70
C LEU A 114 10.18 8.35 5.26
N GLU A 115 10.60 8.09 6.48
CA GLU A 115 11.78 8.72 7.10
C GLU A 115 13.06 8.38 6.33
N LEU A 116 13.23 7.11 5.95
CA LEU A 116 14.38 6.66 5.14
C LEU A 116 14.41 7.32 3.76
N LEU A 117 13.26 7.36 3.06
CA LEU A 117 13.18 8.00 1.76
C LEU A 117 13.48 9.51 1.86
N ARG A 118 12.92 10.20 2.85
CA ARG A 118 13.16 11.63 3.08
C ARG A 118 14.63 11.94 3.40
N PHE A 119 15.30 11.06 4.15
CA PHE A 119 16.73 11.20 4.46
C PHE A 119 17.61 11.22 3.21
N ARG A 120 17.18 10.62 2.09
CA ARG A 120 17.91 10.61 0.81
C ARG A 120 17.76 11.90 0.00
N GLY A 121 17.09 12.91 0.52
CA GLY A 121 17.00 14.24 -0.08
C GLY A 121 16.18 14.32 -1.37
N PRO A 122 15.03 13.64 -1.50
CA PRO A 122 14.12 13.88 -2.63
C PRO A 122 13.56 15.30 -2.56
N ARG A 123 13.05 15.84 -3.67
CA ARG A 123 12.33 17.11 -3.69
C ARG A 123 11.02 17.04 -2.94
N SER A 124 10.31 15.94 -3.11
CA SER A 124 9.11 15.61 -2.33
C SER A 124 8.96 14.11 -2.15
N VAL A 125 8.32 13.69 -1.06
CA VAL A 125 7.80 12.33 -0.85
C VAL A 125 6.35 12.45 -0.45
N ARG A 126 5.44 11.90 -1.25
CA ARG A 126 4.03 11.78 -0.94
C ARG A 126 3.60 10.33 -0.87
N LEU A 127 2.60 10.02 -0.05
CA LEU A 127 2.04 8.68 0.15
C LEU A 127 0.67 8.57 -0.51
N CYS A 128 0.54 7.56 -1.40
CA CYS A 128 -0.73 7.11 -1.93
C CYS A 128 -1.08 5.75 -1.33
N ALA A 129 -2.14 5.67 -0.53
CA ALA A 129 -2.60 4.44 0.11
C ALA A 129 -3.99 4.07 -0.38
N LEU A 130 -4.19 2.80 -0.78
CA LEU A 130 -5.50 2.32 -1.20
C LEU A 130 -6.44 2.23 0.00
N LEU A 131 -6.00 1.61 1.09
CA LEU A 131 -6.79 1.45 2.30
C LEU A 131 -6.14 2.16 3.50
N ASP A 132 -6.97 2.81 4.30
CA ASP A 132 -6.58 3.46 5.55
C ASP A 132 -7.42 2.90 6.71
N LYS A 133 -6.78 2.21 7.65
CA LYS A 133 -7.37 1.80 8.93
C LYS A 133 -7.07 2.85 9.99
N ALA A 134 -7.72 4.02 9.92
CA ALA A 134 -7.46 5.12 10.83
C ALA A 134 -7.62 4.72 12.31
N SER A 135 -8.59 3.83 12.62
CA SER A 135 -8.85 3.34 13.98
C SER A 135 -7.78 2.38 14.53
N ALA A 136 -6.95 1.79 13.67
CA ALA A 136 -5.85 0.91 14.07
C ALA A 136 -4.51 1.65 14.17
N ARG A 137 -4.48 2.96 13.89
CA ARG A 137 -3.28 3.77 13.83
C ARG A 137 -2.64 3.94 15.21
N GLU A 138 -1.38 3.55 15.33
CA GLU A 138 -0.56 3.74 16.55
C GLU A 138 0.44 4.90 16.39
N VAL A 139 0.90 5.14 15.16
CA VAL A 139 1.80 6.27 14.84
C VAL A 139 1.26 7.05 13.66
N GLU A 140 1.39 8.37 13.71
CA GLU A 140 0.92 9.25 12.65
C GLU A 140 1.71 9.03 11.36
N VAL A 141 0.96 8.83 10.26
CA VAL A 141 1.48 8.71 8.90
C VAL A 141 0.64 9.62 8.00
N PRO A 142 1.22 10.68 7.42
CA PRO A 142 0.50 11.55 6.51
C PRO A 142 0.19 10.79 5.20
N ILE A 143 -1.09 10.70 4.84
CA ILE A 143 -1.56 10.11 3.59
C ILE A 143 -1.99 11.26 2.68
N ASP A 144 -1.24 11.50 1.60
CA ASP A 144 -1.53 12.57 0.64
C ASP A 144 -2.67 12.20 -0.31
N TYR A 145 -2.73 10.93 -0.70
CA TYR A 145 -3.76 10.39 -1.58
C TYR A 145 -4.36 9.14 -0.95
N ARG A 146 -5.58 9.28 -0.44
CA ARG A 146 -6.29 8.19 0.26
C ARG A 146 -7.34 7.58 -0.65
N GLY A 147 -7.32 6.25 -0.81
CA GLY A 147 -8.36 5.50 -1.47
C GLY A 147 -9.63 5.42 -0.62
N PHE A 148 -9.64 4.51 0.33
CA PHE A 148 -10.79 4.25 1.20
C PHE A 148 -10.36 4.22 2.66
N GLU A 149 -11.16 4.81 3.51
CA GLU A 149 -11.08 4.59 4.95
C GLU A 149 -11.94 3.38 5.31
N ILE A 150 -11.37 2.43 6.06
CA ILE A 150 -12.05 1.20 6.46
C ILE A 150 -11.95 0.98 7.98
N GLU A 151 -12.88 0.21 8.52
CA GLU A 151 -12.83 -0.26 9.90
C GLU A 151 -11.64 -1.21 10.11
N ASN A 152 -11.30 -1.47 11.38
CA ASN A 152 -10.23 -2.41 11.72
C ASN A 152 -10.66 -3.87 11.50
N LEU A 153 -10.85 -4.25 10.24
CA LEU A 153 -11.19 -5.59 9.78
C LEU A 153 -9.99 -6.29 9.16
N PHE A 154 -9.97 -7.61 9.19
CA PHE A 154 -9.01 -8.36 8.41
C PHE A 154 -9.48 -8.46 6.96
N VAL A 155 -8.72 -7.87 6.04
CA VAL A 155 -9.10 -7.75 4.63
C VAL A 155 -8.14 -8.48 3.71
N VAL A 156 -8.66 -8.96 2.58
CA VAL A 156 -7.93 -9.70 1.54
C VAL A 156 -8.43 -9.29 0.16
N GLY A 157 -7.66 -9.63 -0.86
CA GLY A 157 -7.97 -9.34 -2.26
C GLY A 157 -7.28 -8.10 -2.77
N TYR A 158 -7.23 -7.94 -4.08
CA TYR A 158 -6.60 -6.84 -4.80
C TYR A 158 -5.17 -6.54 -4.32
N GLY A 159 -4.39 -7.62 -4.11
CA GLY A 159 -3.02 -7.59 -3.61
C GLY A 159 -2.85 -8.02 -2.16
N LEU A 160 -3.84 -7.78 -1.30
CA LEU A 160 -3.85 -8.18 0.10
C LEU A 160 -4.03 -9.69 0.26
N ASP A 161 -3.38 -10.29 1.25
CA ASP A 161 -3.38 -11.73 1.44
C ASP A 161 -3.80 -12.20 2.84
N TYR A 162 -4.12 -13.48 2.88
CA TYR A 162 -4.12 -14.32 4.07
C TYR A 162 -3.34 -15.59 3.76
N ASP A 163 -2.22 -15.80 4.43
CA ASP A 163 -1.32 -16.95 4.22
C ASP A 163 -0.92 -17.12 2.73
N GLU A 164 -0.45 -16.04 2.10
CA GLU A 164 -0.05 -15.91 0.69
C GLU A 164 -1.17 -16.24 -0.32
N ARG A 165 -2.44 -16.26 0.10
CA ARG A 165 -3.61 -16.54 -0.73
C ARG A 165 -4.47 -15.28 -0.88
N TYR A 166 -5.42 -15.32 -1.82
CA TYR A 166 -6.44 -14.29 -2.09
C TYR A 166 -5.95 -13.01 -2.79
N ARG A 167 -4.66 -12.79 -3.00
CA ARG A 167 -4.15 -11.56 -3.66
C ARG A 167 -4.77 -11.31 -5.04
N ASN A 168 -5.17 -12.38 -5.74
CA ASN A 168 -5.73 -12.35 -7.09
C ASN A 168 -7.23 -12.03 -7.18
N LEU A 169 -7.91 -11.83 -6.05
CA LEU A 169 -9.31 -11.42 -6.07
C LEU A 169 -9.42 -9.99 -6.62
N PRO A 170 -10.38 -9.70 -7.52
CA PRO A 170 -10.51 -8.36 -8.13
C PRO A 170 -11.19 -7.32 -7.24
N TYR A 171 -11.56 -7.71 -6.03
CA TYR A 171 -12.25 -6.90 -5.03
C TYR A 171 -11.53 -6.97 -3.67
N ILE A 172 -11.88 -6.09 -2.74
CA ILE A 172 -11.51 -6.22 -1.32
C ILE A 172 -12.62 -6.95 -0.58
N GLY A 173 -12.26 -8.04 0.10
CA GLY A 173 -13.15 -8.78 0.97
C GLY A 173 -12.67 -8.80 2.42
N SER A 174 -13.59 -8.94 3.37
CA SER A 174 -13.28 -9.25 4.75
C SER A 174 -13.40 -10.75 5.03
N ILE A 175 -12.50 -11.26 5.86
CA ILE A 175 -12.56 -12.63 6.35
C ILE A 175 -13.25 -12.61 7.72
N GLU A 176 -14.41 -13.25 7.81
CA GLU A 176 -15.04 -13.52 9.08
C GLU A 176 -14.49 -14.83 9.65
N PRO A 177 -13.96 -14.83 10.91
CA PRO A 177 -13.57 -16.06 11.53
C PRO A 177 -14.81 -16.95 11.72
N THR A 178 -14.80 -18.14 11.14
CA THR A 178 -15.85 -19.15 11.40
C THR A 178 -15.85 -19.41 12.90
N LYS A 179 -16.92 -19.03 13.59
CA LYS A 179 -17.13 -19.45 14.99
C LYS A 179 -17.09 -20.97 15.04
N ALA A 180 -16.14 -21.49 15.81
CA ALA A 180 -16.01 -22.92 16.09
C ALA A 180 -17.21 -23.41 16.90
#